data_b9f35f05fe020a0ab8ea459813e847ae
#
_entry.id   b9f35f05fe020a0ab8ea459813e847ae
#
_cell.length_a   1.000
_cell.length_b   1.000
_cell.length_c   1.000
_cell.angle_alpha   90.00
_cell.angle_beta   90.00
_cell.angle_gamma   90.00
#
_symmetry.space_group_name_H-M   'P 1'
#
loop_
_entity.id
_entity.type
_entity.pdbx_description
1 polymer ?
#
loop_
_entity_poly.entity_id
_entity_poly.type
_entity_poly.pdbx_seq_one_letter_code
_entity_poly.pdbx_strand_id
1 'polypeptide(L)'
;MGNAIFTASESSAYDDQIEVRYHFPSTYLNQVNASLGNYIIYYEPRRTTGPRSATGRQAYFAMARVVGIEPDTTRHGHYYAHMADFIEFDRPIPFREDGQHYETLLRKEDGSTNKGAFGRAVRQLPAAEAQAIVQAGFSARLDPWEQTDGSTSLAIDDGRIAEVVPEYIERPMIERLVTRKFRDIAFRRHVRDAYQNTCAVTVLRLIN
;
A
#
# COMPACT_ATOMS: atom_id res chain seq x y z
N MET A 1 6.87 -10.65 12.03
CA MET A 1 6.34 -10.30 10.71
C MET A 1 6.04 -8.81 10.75
N GLY A 2 6.60 -8.02 9.85
CA GLY A 2 6.51 -6.56 9.93
C GLY A 2 6.17 -5.94 8.60
N ASN A 3 5.33 -4.91 8.62
CA ASN A 3 5.16 -4.03 7.49
C ASN A 3 6.34 -3.05 7.41
N ALA A 4 6.58 -2.46 6.25
CA ALA A 4 7.62 -1.47 6.07
C ALA A 4 7.21 -0.39 5.07
N ILE A 5 7.87 0.77 5.16
CA ILE A 5 7.85 1.80 4.13
C ILE A 5 9.07 1.59 3.24
N PHE A 6 8.87 1.55 1.93
CA PHE A 6 9.92 1.59 0.92
C PHE A 6 9.88 2.93 0.20
N THR A 7 11.00 3.64 0.24
CA THR A 7 11.11 4.92 -0.45
C THR A 7 11.39 4.68 -1.92
N ALA A 8 10.47 5.11 -2.79
CA ALA A 8 10.59 5.01 -4.24
C ALA A 8 10.56 6.39 -4.88
N SER A 9 11.37 6.61 -5.91
CA SER A 9 11.41 7.86 -6.66
C SER A 9 11.70 7.55 -8.12
N GLU A 10 10.99 8.21 -9.05
CA GLU A 10 11.22 8.05 -10.49
C GLU A 10 12.64 8.41 -10.94
N SER A 11 13.39 9.16 -10.12
CA SER A 11 14.78 9.54 -10.37
C SER A 11 15.76 8.74 -9.52
N SER A 12 15.36 7.57 -9.02
CA SER A 12 16.24 6.67 -8.26
C SER A 12 17.48 6.31 -9.09
N ALA A 13 18.64 6.27 -8.44
CA ALA A 13 19.86 5.71 -9.03
C ALA A 13 19.84 4.16 -9.03
N TYR A 14 18.74 3.59 -8.56
CA TYR A 14 18.49 2.16 -8.49
C TYR A 14 17.60 1.73 -9.65
N ASP A 15 17.75 0.48 -10.07
CA ASP A 15 16.93 -0.13 -11.12
C ASP A 15 15.60 -0.62 -10.53
N ASP A 16 14.81 0.34 -10.08
CA ASP A 16 13.50 0.08 -9.48
C ASP A 16 12.42 -0.03 -10.56
N GLN A 17 11.75 -1.16 -10.57
CA GLN A 17 10.46 -1.38 -11.22
C GLN A 17 9.46 -1.72 -10.12
N ILE A 18 8.98 -0.71 -9.43
CA ILE A 18 8.27 -0.83 -8.13
C ILE A 18 7.09 -1.80 -8.15
N GLU A 19 6.52 -2.09 -9.32
CA GLU A 19 5.46 -3.08 -9.48
C GLU A 19 5.98 -4.52 -9.41
N VAL A 20 7.27 -4.73 -9.75
CA VAL A 20 7.88 -6.05 -9.93
C VAL A 20 9.07 -6.27 -9.01
N ARG A 21 9.93 -5.26 -8.85
CA ARG A 21 11.15 -5.37 -8.05
C ARG A 21 11.59 -4.03 -7.46
N TYR A 22 12.19 -4.10 -6.29
CA TYR A 22 12.78 -2.97 -5.58
C TYR A 22 14.25 -3.25 -5.30
N HIS A 23 15.16 -2.36 -5.74
CA HIS A 23 16.60 -2.51 -5.60
C HIS A 23 17.11 -1.78 -4.36
N PHE A 24 17.91 -2.44 -3.52
CA PHE A 24 18.38 -1.86 -2.26
C PHE A 24 19.75 -2.37 -1.82
N PRO A 25 20.53 -1.58 -1.06
CA PRO A 25 21.82 -2.00 -0.52
C PRO A 25 21.65 -2.93 0.70
N SER A 26 22.69 -3.72 0.96
CA SER A 26 22.73 -4.71 2.07
C SER A 26 22.44 -4.12 3.45
N THR A 27 22.62 -2.82 3.64
CA THR A 27 22.29 -2.11 4.89
C THR A 27 20.82 -2.24 5.30
N TYR A 28 19.92 -2.51 4.34
CA TYR A 28 18.49 -2.71 4.58
C TYR A 28 18.04 -4.17 4.52
N LEU A 29 18.97 -5.12 4.34
CA LEU A 29 18.62 -6.54 4.13
C LEU A 29 17.78 -7.11 5.27
N ASN A 30 18.11 -6.79 6.51
CA ASN A 30 17.36 -7.27 7.68
C ASN A 30 15.93 -6.72 7.71
N GLN A 31 15.76 -5.43 7.39
CA GLN A 31 14.45 -4.78 7.35
C GLN A 31 13.58 -5.36 6.24
N VAL A 32 14.15 -5.58 5.05
CA VAL A 32 13.43 -6.14 3.92
C VAL A 32 13.08 -7.61 4.18
N ASN A 33 14.00 -8.41 4.76
CA ASN A 33 13.72 -9.78 5.16
C ASN A 33 12.58 -9.88 6.19
N ALA A 34 12.49 -8.93 7.13
CA ALA A 34 11.40 -8.89 8.10
C ALA A 34 10.03 -8.62 7.44
N SER A 35 10.03 -8.09 6.22
CA SER A 35 8.82 -7.80 5.44
C SER A 35 8.47 -8.91 4.44
N LEU A 36 9.25 -9.97 4.34
CA LEU A 36 8.98 -11.08 3.42
C LEU A 36 7.60 -11.71 3.71
N GLY A 37 6.80 -11.87 2.66
CA GLY A 37 5.41 -12.35 2.75
C GLY A 37 4.39 -11.29 3.18
N ASN A 38 4.83 -10.09 3.59
CA ASN A 38 3.96 -9.02 4.07
C ASN A 38 3.84 -7.88 3.05
N TYR A 39 2.84 -7.03 3.27
CA TYR A 39 2.66 -5.81 2.50
C TYR A 39 3.59 -4.71 2.99
N ILE A 40 4.19 -4.01 2.04
CA ILE A 40 4.93 -2.76 2.24
C ILE A 40 4.15 -1.60 1.62
N ILE A 41 4.48 -0.38 2.02
CA ILE A 41 3.89 0.83 1.50
C ILE A 41 4.99 1.66 0.85
N TYR A 42 4.74 2.11 -0.38
CA TYR A 42 5.65 3.00 -1.09
C TYR A 42 5.45 4.46 -0.69
N TYR A 43 6.55 5.14 -0.42
CA TYR A 43 6.61 6.56 -0.14
C TYR A 43 7.46 7.28 -1.19
N GLU A 44 6.93 8.33 -1.80
CA GLU A 44 7.70 9.20 -2.70
C GLU A 44 8.19 10.44 -1.94
N PRO A 45 9.52 10.62 -1.78
CA PRO A 45 10.07 11.78 -1.11
C PRO A 45 10.04 13.02 -2.00
N ARG A 46 10.26 14.20 -1.40
CA ARG A 46 10.53 15.41 -2.16
C ARG A 46 11.85 15.24 -2.95
N ARG A 47 11.84 15.63 -4.20
CA ARG A 47 13.06 15.70 -5.00
C ARG A 47 13.87 16.91 -4.59
N THR A 48 15.16 16.70 -4.30
CA THR A 48 16.06 17.77 -3.83
C THR A 48 17.06 18.21 -4.89
N THR A 49 17.17 17.46 -6.00
CA THR A 49 18.18 17.69 -7.04
C THR A 49 17.58 17.59 -8.45
N GLY A 50 18.25 18.22 -9.41
CA GLY A 50 17.87 18.17 -10.82
C GLY A 50 16.82 19.20 -11.25
N PRO A 51 16.45 19.23 -12.55
CA PRO A 51 15.52 20.21 -13.11
C PRO A 51 14.10 20.16 -12.54
N ARG A 52 13.76 19.07 -11.84
CA ARG A 52 12.50 18.89 -11.12
C ARG A 52 12.69 18.97 -9.60
N SER A 53 13.71 19.70 -9.12
CA SER A 53 13.89 19.95 -7.69
C SER A 53 12.64 20.61 -7.12
N ALA A 54 12.27 20.25 -5.88
CA ALA A 54 11.03 20.64 -5.21
C ALA A 54 9.73 19.98 -5.73
N THR A 55 9.79 19.10 -6.73
CA THR A 55 8.68 18.21 -7.09
C THR A 55 8.75 16.91 -6.27
N GLY A 56 7.79 16.03 -6.44
CA GLY A 56 7.63 14.80 -5.65
C GLY A 56 6.41 14.93 -4.75
N ARG A 57 5.70 13.82 -4.58
CA ARG A 57 4.39 13.81 -3.89
C ARG A 57 4.53 14.07 -2.39
N GLN A 58 5.68 13.75 -1.78
CA GLN A 58 5.88 13.70 -0.32
C GLN A 58 4.77 12.88 0.38
N ALA A 59 4.42 11.76 -0.21
CA ALA A 59 3.23 11.00 0.17
C ALA A 59 3.44 9.50 -0.02
N TYR A 60 2.68 8.74 0.74
CA TYR A 60 2.45 7.33 0.48
C TYR A 60 1.49 7.21 -0.69
N PHE A 61 1.79 6.37 -1.68
CA PHE A 61 1.02 6.36 -2.92
C PHE A 61 0.60 4.97 -3.41
N ALA A 62 1.26 3.93 -2.94
CA ALA A 62 0.98 2.56 -3.35
C ALA A 62 1.39 1.57 -2.25
N MET A 63 0.99 0.32 -2.43
CA MET A 63 1.43 -0.80 -1.64
C MET A 63 1.72 -2.01 -2.52
N ALA A 64 2.56 -2.93 -2.05
CA ALA A 64 2.84 -4.19 -2.70
C ALA A 64 3.26 -5.24 -1.66
N ARG A 65 3.27 -6.52 -2.05
CA ARG A 65 3.72 -7.61 -1.18
C ARG A 65 5.12 -8.06 -1.58
N VAL A 66 6.02 -8.21 -0.61
CA VAL A 66 7.36 -8.77 -0.83
C VAL A 66 7.23 -10.29 -0.93
N VAL A 67 7.58 -10.87 -2.08
CA VAL A 67 7.44 -12.31 -2.33
C VAL A 67 8.76 -13.05 -2.42
N GLY A 68 9.87 -12.34 -2.54
CA GLY A 68 11.20 -12.93 -2.62
C GLY A 68 12.29 -11.89 -2.46
N ILE A 69 13.49 -12.33 -2.14
CA ILE A 69 14.69 -11.48 -2.06
C ILE A 69 15.83 -12.25 -2.69
N GLU A 70 16.58 -11.59 -3.58
CA GLU A 70 17.76 -12.17 -4.22
C GLU A 70 18.92 -11.17 -4.28
N PRO A 71 20.17 -11.64 -4.28
CA PRO A 71 21.32 -10.76 -4.47
C PRO A 71 21.40 -10.23 -5.91
N ASP A 72 21.83 -8.97 -6.05
CA ASP A 72 22.18 -8.43 -7.36
C ASP A 72 23.52 -9.03 -7.81
N THR A 73 23.51 -9.76 -8.91
CA THR A 73 24.69 -10.40 -9.47
C THR A 73 25.64 -9.42 -10.16
N THR A 74 25.16 -8.21 -10.47
CA THR A 74 25.91 -7.16 -11.16
C THR A 74 26.51 -6.14 -10.19
N ARG A 75 25.89 -5.95 -9.02
CA ARG A 75 26.31 -4.94 -8.05
C ARG A 75 26.50 -5.56 -6.66
N HIS A 76 27.75 -5.82 -6.32
CA HIS A 76 28.09 -6.39 -5.00
C HIS A 76 27.49 -5.59 -3.84
N GLY A 77 26.93 -6.29 -2.84
CA GLY A 77 26.33 -5.68 -1.66
C GLY A 77 24.94 -5.06 -1.92
N HIS A 78 24.32 -5.37 -3.04
CA HIS A 78 22.95 -4.97 -3.37
C HIS A 78 22.04 -6.18 -3.58
N TYR A 79 20.76 -5.96 -3.45
CA TYR A 79 19.72 -6.98 -3.50
C TYR A 79 18.48 -6.46 -4.23
N TYR A 80 17.69 -7.38 -4.77
CA TYR A 80 16.34 -7.12 -5.25
C TYR A 80 15.32 -7.76 -4.33
N ALA A 81 14.30 -7.01 -3.95
CA ALA A 81 13.07 -7.55 -3.41
C ALA A 81 12.08 -7.71 -4.56
N HIS A 82 11.57 -8.93 -4.76
CA HIS A 82 10.51 -9.21 -5.72
C HIS A 82 9.17 -8.82 -5.13
N MET A 83 8.39 -8.12 -5.94
CA MET A 83 7.11 -7.55 -5.53
C MET A 83 5.95 -8.24 -6.27
N ALA A 84 4.84 -8.40 -5.59
CA ALA A 84 3.57 -8.84 -6.15
C ALA A 84 2.43 -8.00 -5.57
N ASP A 85 1.25 -8.13 -6.14
CA ASP A 85 0.04 -7.49 -5.65
C ASP A 85 0.19 -5.96 -5.52
N PHE A 86 0.89 -5.31 -6.48
CA PHE A 86 1.04 -3.86 -6.51
C PHE A 86 -0.30 -3.18 -6.71
N ILE A 87 -0.63 -2.23 -5.84
CA ILE A 87 -1.86 -1.46 -5.89
C ILE A 87 -1.57 0.00 -5.55
N GLU A 88 -1.96 0.91 -6.43
CA GLU A 88 -1.94 2.33 -6.12
C GLU A 88 -3.10 2.71 -5.19
N PHE A 89 -2.85 3.67 -4.30
CA PHE A 89 -3.89 4.28 -3.48
C PHE A 89 -4.83 5.13 -4.34
N ASP A 90 -6.07 5.26 -3.92
CA ASP A 90 -7.05 6.11 -4.61
C ASP A 90 -6.65 7.60 -4.51
N ARG A 91 -5.96 7.97 -3.43
CA ARG A 91 -5.30 9.26 -3.26
C ARG A 91 -3.92 9.10 -2.62
N PRO A 92 -2.92 9.94 -2.98
CA PRO A 92 -1.68 10.00 -2.22
C PRO A 92 -1.94 10.51 -0.81
N ILE A 93 -1.32 9.88 0.19
CA ILE A 93 -1.45 10.24 1.60
C ILE A 93 -0.20 10.97 2.04
N PRO A 94 -0.29 12.26 2.43
CA PRO A 94 0.86 12.99 2.97
C PRO A 94 1.42 12.27 4.20
N PHE A 95 2.74 12.35 4.42
CA PHE A 95 3.36 11.74 5.62
C PHE A 95 2.85 12.34 6.94
N ARG A 96 2.20 13.51 6.84
CA ARG A 96 1.60 14.26 7.95
C ARG A 96 0.30 14.91 7.48
N GLU A 97 -0.76 14.68 8.21
CA GLU A 97 -2.10 15.25 8.01
C GLU A 97 -2.58 15.86 9.33
N ASP A 98 -3.20 17.03 9.32
CA ASP A 98 -3.72 17.72 10.51
C ASP A 98 -2.73 17.84 11.68
N GLY A 99 -1.46 18.02 11.37
CA GLY A 99 -0.41 18.10 12.36
C GLY A 99 0.08 16.76 12.91
N GLN A 100 -0.53 15.65 12.53
CA GLN A 100 -0.17 14.31 12.99
C GLN A 100 0.62 13.54 11.94
N HIS A 101 1.65 12.81 12.38
CA HIS A 101 2.44 11.94 11.52
C HIS A 101 1.81 10.54 11.51
N TYR A 102 1.73 9.92 10.33
CA TYR A 102 1.32 8.52 10.22
C TYR A 102 2.37 7.55 10.78
N GLU A 103 3.66 7.87 10.62
CA GLU A 103 4.75 7.10 11.22
C GLU A 103 5.22 7.79 12.51
N THR A 104 5.06 7.15 13.67
CA THR A 104 5.56 7.67 14.95
C THR A 104 7.08 7.89 14.92
N LEU A 105 7.81 7.05 14.17
CA LEU A 105 9.25 7.18 13.96
C LEU A 105 9.67 8.54 13.36
N LEU A 106 8.78 9.16 12.58
CA LEU A 106 9.03 10.45 11.93
C LEU A 106 8.76 11.65 12.84
N ARG A 107 8.17 11.44 14.01
CA ARG A 107 7.88 12.49 14.98
C ARG A 107 8.94 12.51 16.08
N LYS A 108 9.49 13.68 16.39
CA LYS A 108 10.30 13.92 17.59
C LYS A 108 9.40 14.27 18.77
N GLU A 109 9.99 14.27 19.99
CA GLU A 109 9.30 14.65 21.23
C GLU A 109 8.75 16.09 21.18
N ASP A 110 9.46 17.00 20.51
CA ASP A 110 9.03 18.39 20.30
C ASP A 110 7.96 18.56 19.20
N GLY A 111 7.46 17.44 18.63
CA GLY A 111 6.49 17.44 17.54
C GLY A 111 7.06 17.71 16.15
N SER A 112 8.34 18.08 16.04
CA SER A 112 9.00 18.29 14.75
C SER A 112 9.30 16.99 14.01
N THR A 113 9.58 17.07 12.71
CA THR A 113 9.89 15.89 11.88
C THR A 113 11.32 15.40 12.11
N ASN A 114 11.49 14.12 12.35
CA ASN A 114 12.78 13.45 12.46
C ASN A 114 13.41 13.25 11.06
N LYS A 115 14.21 14.20 10.63
CA LYS A 115 14.86 14.20 9.31
C LYS A 115 15.78 12.98 9.10
N GLY A 116 16.44 12.48 10.16
CA GLY A 116 17.32 11.32 10.07
C GLY A 116 16.56 10.02 9.81
N ALA A 117 15.42 9.83 10.44
CA ALA A 117 14.53 8.71 10.16
C ALA A 117 13.89 8.83 8.76
N PHE A 118 13.50 10.05 8.39
CA PHE A 118 12.88 10.35 7.12
C PHE A 118 13.77 10.05 5.91
N GLY A 119 15.08 10.20 6.04
CA GLY A 119 16.06 9.91 4.98
C GLY A 119 16.36 8.42 4.75
N ARG A 120 15.78 7.51 5.54
CA ARG A 120 15.98 6.07 5.35
C ARG A 120 15.14 5.55 4.21
N ALA A 121 15.77 4.78 3.31
CA ALA A 121 15.06 4.17 2.17
C ALA A 121 14.08 3.07 2.59
N VAL A 122 14.40 2.33 3.66
CA VAL A 122 13.51 1.31 4.23
C VAL A 122 13.31 1.60 5.71
N ARG A 123 12.05 1.67 6.14
CA ARG A 123 11.64 1.89 7.53
C ARG A 123 10.65 0.84 7.97
N GLN A 124 10.89 0.22 9.11
CA GLN A 124 9.91 -0.69 9.72
C GLN A 124 8.68 0.09 10.18
N LEU A 125 7.51 -0.48 9.98
CA LEU A 125 6.23 0.15 10.26
C LEU A 125 5.39 -0.73 11.18
N PRO A 126 4.93 -0.23 12.34
CA PRO A 126 3.96 -0.92 13.16
C PRO A 126 2.68 -1.25 12.40
N ALA A 127 2.06 -2.39 12.70
CA ALA A 127 0.86 -2.84 11.99
C ALA A 127 -0.29 -1.82 12.04
N ALA A 128 -0.48 -1.15 13.19
CA ALA A 128 -1.52 -0.13 13.34
C ALA A 128 -1.28 1.10 12.44
N GLU A 129 -0.02 1.52 12.30
CA GLU A 129 0.35 2.63 11.43
C GLU A 129 0.18 2.26 9.95
N ALA A 130 0.59 1.03 9.56
CA ALA A 130 0.38 0.51 8.22
C ALA A 130 -1.12 0.49 7.86
N GLN A 131 -1.94 0.01 8.79
CA GLN A 131 -3.39 -0.04 8.64
C GLN A 131 -3.98 1.36 8.47
N ALA A 132 -3.56 2.34 9.26
CA ALA A 132 -4.04 3.72 9.16
C ALA A 132 -3.72 4.34 7.79
N ILE A 133 -2.50 4.15 7.28
CA ILE A 133 -2.10 4.65 5.96
C ILE A 133 -2.92 3.99 4.85
N VAL A 134 -3.05 2.66 4.87
CA VAL A 134 -3.81 1.90 3.86
C VAL A 134 -5.28 2.28 3.88
N GLN A 135 -5.88 2.41 5.07
CA GLN A 135 -7.26 2.85 5.22
C GLN A 135 -7.46 4.26 4.66
N ALA A 136 -6.59 5.21 4.97
CA ALA A 136 -6.62 6.56 4.42
C ALA A 136 -6.44 6.56 2.89
N GLY A 137 -5.56 5.69 2.36
CA GLY A 137 -5.29 5.56 0.93
C GLY A 137 -6.48 5.07 0.10
N PHE A 138 -7.32 4.23 0.69
CA PHE A 138 -8.51 3.67 0.04
C PHE A 138 -9.83 4.26 0.52
N SER A 139 -9.81 5.27 1.41
CA SER A 139 -11.00 5.87 2.02
C SER A 139 -11.93 6.58 1.04
N ALA A 140 -11.43 7.00 -0.12
CA ALA A 140 -12.23 7.70 -1.12
C ALA A 140 -13.39 6.86 -1.70
N ARG A 141 -13.43 5.55 -1.39
CA ARG A 141 -14.43 4.60 -1.91
C ARG A 141 -15.08 3.71 -0.84
N LEU A 142 -14.81 3.99 0.42
CA LEU A 142 -15.55 3.34 1.48
C LEU A 142 -16.89 4.08 1.61
N ASP A 143 -17.97 3.43 1.22
CA ASP A 143 -19.31 3.96 1.47
C ASP A 143 -19.50 4.22 2.98
N PRO A 144 -20.23 5.28 3.36
CA PRO A 144 -20.41 5.65 4.78
C PRO A 144 -20.90 4.52 5.68
N TRP A 145 -21.63 3.55 5.14
CA TRP A 145 -22.15 2.39 5.89
C TRP A 145 -21.07 1.32 6.19
N GLU A 146 -19.93 1.35 5.48
CA GLU A 146 -18.82 0.42 5.70
C GLU A 146 -17.79 0.92 6.74
N GLN A 147 -17.92 2.18 7.16
CA GLN A 147 -17.13 2.75 8.26
C GLN A 147 -17.69 2.36 9.63
N THR A 148 -18.86 1.76 9.67
CA THR A 148 -19.41 1.24 10.90
C THR A 148 -18.74 -0.09 11.22
N ASP A 149 -18.07 -0.13 12.37
CA ASP A 149 -17.42 -1.30 12.96
C ASP A 149 -18.24 -2.57 12.76
N GLY A 150 -17.52 -3.67 12.49
CA GLY A 150 -18.07 -5.02 12.37
C GLY A 150 -18.73 -5.60 13.62
N SER A 151 -19.49 -4.80 14.35
CA SER A 151 -20.34 -5.21 15.47
C SER A 151 -21.82 -5.03 15.17
N THR A 152 -22.24 -5.15 13.91
CA THR A 152 -23.64 -5.40 13.65
C THR A 152 -23.85 -6.91 13.68
N SER A 153 -23.99 -7.43 14.88
CA SER A 153 -24.72 -8.66 15.14
C SER A 153 -26.08 -8.52 14.48
N LEU A 154 -26.24 -9.07 13.29
CA LEU A 154 -27.55 -9.40 12.79
C LEU A 154 -28.06 -10.52 13.70
N ALA A 155 -28.78 -10.15 14.73
CA ALA A 155 -29.67 -11.07 15.42
C ALA A 155 -30.74 -11.51 14.43
N ILE A 156 -30.44 -12.55 13.65
CA ILE A 156 -31.45 -13.34 12.99
C ILE A 156 -31.86 -14.39 14.02
N ASP A 157 -32.89 -14.07 14.74
CA ASP A 157 -33.67 -15.06 15.47
C ASP A 157 -34.49 -15.85 14.43
N ASP A 158 -34.00 -17.01 14.05
CA ASP A 158 -34.87 -18.11 13.67
C ASP A 158 -34.13 -19.44 13.88
N GLY A 159 -34.70 -20.21 14.81
CA GLY A 159 -34.21 -21.55 15.11
C GLY A 159 -34.33 -22.49 13.94
N ARG A 160 -33.22 -23.00 13.54
CA ARG A 160 -32.87 -24.18 12.76
C ARG A 160 -31.90 -23.85 11.61
N ILE A 161 -30.64 -24.05 11.89
CA ILE A 161 -29.73 -24.87 11.07
C ILE A 161 -28.41 -24.86 11.82
N ALA A 162 -28.14 -25.91 12.58
CA ALA A 162 -26.81 -26.26 13.03
C ALA A 162 -26.04 -26.78 11.83
N GLU A 163 -25.58 -25.89 10.97
CA GLU A 163 -24.68 -26.20 9.90
C GLU A 163 -23.34 -25.54 10.22
N VAL A 164 -22.31 -26.36 10.21
CA VAL A 164 -20.91 -26.05 10.48
C VAL A 164 -20.58 -24.64 10.02
N VAL A 165 -20.53 -23.72 10.97
CA VAL A 165 -19.98 -22.37 10.74
C VAL A 165 -18.50 -22.61 10.47
N PRO A 166 -17.99 -22.40 9.24
CA PRO A 166 -16.56 -22.45 9.04
C PRO A 166 -15.92 -21.44 9.97
N GLU A 167 -14.95 -21.89 10.75
CA GLU A 167 -14.18 -21.07 11.69
C GLU A 167 -13.79 -19.78 10.97
N TYR A 168 -14.42 -18.67 11.38
CA TYR A 168 -14.23 -17.36 10.76
C TYR A 168 -12.81 -16.91 11.11
N ILE A 169 -11.85 -17.26 10.25
CA ILE A 169 -10.49 -16.75 10.34
C ILE A 169 -10.58 -15.26 10.00
N GLU A 170 -10.46 -14.45 11.02
CA GLU A 170 -10.44 -12.98 10.88
C GLU A 170 -9.23 -12.58 10.02
N ARG A 171 -9.49 -12.34 8.73
CA ARG A 171 -8.44 -11.88 7.82
C ARG A 171 -7.97 -10.49 8.24
N PRO A 172 -6.65 -10.25 8.29
CA PRO A 172 -6.12 -8.91 8.56
C PRO A 172 -6.78 -7.85 7.67
N MET A 173 -7.06 -6.68 8.21
CA MET A 173 -7.79 -5.62 7.49
C MET A 173 -7.13 -5.29 6.15
N ILE A 174 -5.80 -5.24 6.11
CA ILE A 174 -5.03 -4.99 4.88
C ILE A 174 -5.36 -6.03 3.81
N GLU A 175 -5.41 -7.32 4.15
CA GLU A 175 -5.76 -8.38 3.19
C GLU A 175 -7.21 -8.25 2.68
N ARG A 176 -8.14 -7.85 3.54
CA ARG A 176 -9.53 -7.61 3.14
C ARG A 176 -9.64 -6.45 2.14
N LEU A 177 -8.98 -5.33 2.42
CA LEU A 177 -8.94 -4.16 1.54
C LEU A 177 -8.28 -4.49 0.19
N VAL A 178 -7.17 -5.22 0.21
CA VAL A 178 -6.45 -5.65 -0.99
C VAL A 178 -7.32 -6.60 -1.82
N THR A 179 -7.90 -7.63 -1.22
CA THR A 179 -8.78 -8.58 -1.92
C THR A 179 -9.96 -7.87 -2.56
N ARG A 180 -10.58 -6.92 -1.83
CA ARG A 180 -11.66 -6.10 -2.36
C ARG A 180 -11.20 -5.27 -3.55
N LYS A 181 -10.05 -4.60 -3.44
CA LYS A 181 -9.52 -3.76 -4.51
C LYS A 181 -9.24 -4.57 -5.79
N PHE A 182 -8.64 -5.74 -5.68
CA PHE A 182 -8.42 -6.61 -6.82
C PHE A 182 -9.74 -7.06 -7.46
N ARG A 183 -10.74 -7.41 -6.65
CA ARG A 183 -12.07 -7.78 -7.16
C ARG A 183 -12.72 -6.62 -7.92
N ASP A 184 -12.63 -5.39 -7.40
CA ASP A 184 -13.19 -4.20 -8.04
C ASP A 184 -12.48 -3.89 -9.36
N ILE A 185 -11.15 -4.04 -9.42
CA ILE A 185 -10.36 -3.88 -10.64
C ILE A 185 -10.78 -4.93 -11.67
N ALA A 186 -10.85 -6.20 -11.28
CA ALA A 186 -11.28 -7.29 -12.14
C ALA A 186 -12.71 -7.08 -12.66
N PHE A 187 -13.63 -6.70 -11.77
CA PHE A 187 -15.03 -6.42 -12.15
C PHE A 187 -15.11 -5.29 -13.19
N ARG A 188 -14.42 -4.16 -12.96
CA ARG A 188 -14.40 -3.06 -13.93
C ARG A 188 -13.83 -3.48 -15.28
N ARG A 189 -12.77 -4.31 -15.27
CA ARG A 189 -12.21 -4.86 -16.50
C ARG A 189 -13.27 -5.68 -17.24
N HIS A 190 -13.92 -6.62 -16.55
CA HIS A 190 -14.95 -7.46 -17.16
C HIS A 190 -16.14 -6.66 -17.71
N VAL A 191 -16.60 -5.65 -16.94
CA VAL A 191 -17.67 -4.76 -17.41
C VAL A 191 -17.23 -4.00 -18.65
N ARG A 192 -16.04 -3.42 -18.65
CA ARG A 192 -15.51 -2.69 -19.79
C ARG A 192 -15.36 -3.56 -21.03
N ASP A 193 -14.87 -4.79 -20.85
CA ASP A 193 -14.72 -5.76 -21.95
C ASP A 193 -16.09 -6.19 -22.47
N ALA A 194 -17.07 -6.48 -21.61
CA ALA A 194 -18.42 -6.85 -21.99
C ALA A 194 -19.14 -5.76 -22.79
N TYR A 195 -18.91 -4.48 -22.46
CA TYR A 195 -19.49 -3.35 -23.18
C TYR A 195 -18.55 -2.77 -24.26
N GLN A 196 -17.45 -3.45 -24.59
CA GLN A 196 -16.48 -3.04 -25.62
C GLN A 196 -16.02 -1.57 -25.46
N ASN A 197 -15.77 -1.14 -24.23
CA ASN A 197 -15.45 0.23 -23.85
C ASN A 197 -16.54 1.26 -24.22
N THR A 198 -17.79 0.83 -24.38
CA THR A 198 -18.91 1.73 -24.72
C THR A 198 -19.75 1.99 -23.46
N CYS A 199 -20.14 3.25 -23.26
CA CYS A 199 -21.03 3.60 -22.16
C CYS A 199 -22.42 3.03 -22.38
N ALA A 200 -22.94 2.25 -21.42
CA ALA A 200 -24.24 1.60 -21.53
C ALA A 200 -25.43 2.58 -21.63
N VAL A 201 -25.25 3.82 -21.18
CA VAL A 201 -26.29 4.86 -21.16
C VAL A 201 -26.17 5.80 -22.38
N THR A 202 -24.98 6.24 -22.70
CA THR A 202 -24.76 7.25 -23.75
C THR A 202 -24.34 6.66 -25.08
N VAL A 203 -24.03 5.37 -25.14
CA VAL A 203 -23.49 4.66 -26.32
C VAL A 203 -22.18 5.28 -26.86
N LEU A 204 -21.56 6.20 -26.11
CA LEU A 204 -20.28 6.80 -26.47
C LEU A 204 -19.13 5.84 -26.13
N ARG A 205 -18.18 5.71 -27.05
CA ARG A 205 -16.98 4.89 -26.84
C ARG A 205 -15.99 5.64 -25.95
N LEU A 206 -15.55 5.00 -24.88
CA LEU A 206 -14.48 5.52 -24.03
C LEU A 206 -13.16 5.36 -24.77
N ILE A 207 -12.51 6.49 -25.08
CA ILE A 207 -11.16 6.52 -25.66
C ILE A 207 -10.18 6.54 -24.48
N ASN A 208 -9.20 5.63 -24.49
CA ASN A 208 -8.10 5.65 -23.51
C ASN A 208 -7.13 6.76 -23.85
#